data_db219f93cc4af7ae77e50d7a80ea93a6
#
_entry.id   db219f93cc4af7ae77e50d7a80ea93a6
#
_cell.length_a   1.000
_cell.length_b   1.000
_cell.length_c   1.000
_cell.angle_alpha   90.00
_cell.angle_beta   90.00
_cell.angle_gamma   90.00
#
_symmetry.space_group_name_H-M   'P 1'
#
loop_
_entity.id
_entity.type
_entity.pdbx_description
1 polymer ?
#
loop_
_entity_poly.entity_id
_entity_poly.type
_entity_poly.pdbx_seq_one_letter_code
_entity_poly.pdbx_strand_id
1 'polypeptide(L)'
;MIYFDNGSTTKISEPVYEKLCDFLKNNFANPSSLHSIGFEAEKELIEARKKVANALNVTPDEIYFTSGGTEANNTAVLGIAEAYKKRGNKVITSNIEHPSVADSFKELEARGFEVVTLNADEKGYINLEELEREVDENTILVSIMYVNNEVGTVQPIEKIAEIIKSKNKDCIFHTDCVQAFGKHPINGKHFDAISVSGHKIHCPKGVGVLYLRKGVRAKNLHFGGGQEKGFRPGTENTGSI
;
A
#
# COMPACT_ATOMS: atom_id res chain seq x y z
N MET A 1 18.92 5.41 -26.20
CA MET A 1 18.68 6.27 -25.02
C MET A 1 18.90 5.45 -23.78
N ILE A 2 19.67 5.91 -22.83
CA ILE A 2 19.84 5.28 -21.52
C ILE A 2 18.93 6.04 -20.54
N TYR A 3 18.04 5.29 -19.81
CA TYR A 3 17.09 5.87 -18.88
C TYR A 3 17.47 5.49 -17.44
N PHE A 4 17.82 6.50 -16.63
CA PHE A 4 18.28 6.32 -15.23
C PHE A 4 17.31 6.81 -14.17
N ASP A 5 16.06 7.15 -14.55
CA ASP A 5 15.06 7.69 -13.63
C ASP A 5 13.96 6.64 -13.29
N ASN A 6 14.36 5.39 -13.07
CA ASN A 6 13.44 4.30 -12.71
C ASN A 6 12.82 4.50 -11.30
N GLY A 7 13.39 5.37 -10.48
CA GLY A 7 12.82 5.79 -9.20
C GLY A 7 11.53 6.59 -9.37
N SER A 8 11.41 7.41 -10.42
CA SER A 8 10.19 8.18 -10.69
C SER A 8 9.12 7.36 -11.43
N THR A 9 9.49 6.57 -12.42
CA THR A 9 8.61 5.62 -13.13
C THR A 9 9.45 4.64 -13.94
N THR A 10 8.92 3.47 -14.26
CA THR A 10 9.59 2.50 -15.12
C THR A 10 8.90 2.40 -16.48
N LYS A 11 9.68 2.06 -17.53
CA LYS A 11 9.11 1.67 -18.81
C LYS A 11 8.33 0.36 -18.62
N ILE A 12 7.15 0.24 -19.21
CA ILE A 12 6.41 -1.03 -19.24
C ILE A 12 7.29 -2.09 -19.91
N SER A 13 7.36 -3.30 -19.34
CA SER A 13 8.11 -4.40 -19.93
C SER A 13 7.37 -4.98 -21.14
N GLU A 14 8.11 -5.50 -22.12
CA GLU A 14 7.51 -6.02 -23.33
C GLU A 14 6.47 -7.12 -23.08
N PRO A 15 6.73 -8.14 -22.23
CA PRO A 15 5.72 -9.16 -21.91
C PRO A 15 4.45 -8.60 -21.28
N VAL A 16 4.58 -7.55 -20.44
CA VAL A 16 3.41 -6.88 -19.83
C VAL A 16 2.64 -6.08 -20.89
N TYR A 17 3.35 -5.40 -21.80
CA TYR A 17 2.73 -4.65 -22.88
C TYR A 17 1.95 -5.55 -23.83
N GLU A 18 2.52 -6.67 -24.25
CA GLU A 18 1.87 -7.66 -25.10
C GLU A 18 0.62 -8.24 -24.43
N LYS A 19 0.72 -8.66 -23.16
CA LYS A 19 -0.41 -9.18 -22.38
C LYS A 19 -1.51 -8.14 -22.22
N LEU A 20 -1.15 -6.87 -21.94
CA LEU A 20 -2.11 -5.76 -21.83
C LEU A 20 -2.86 -5.54 -23.16
N CYS A 21 -2.16 -5.50 -24.30
CA CYS A 21 -2.78 -5.32 -25.60
C CYS A 21 -3.72 -6.47 -25.94
N ASP A 22 -3.30 -7.73 -25.69
CA ASP A 22 -4.14 -8.90 -25.88
C ASP A 22 -5.39 -8.85 -25.02
N PHE A 23 -5.22 -8.52 -23.72
CA PHE A 23 -6.32 -8.43 -22.77
C PHE A 23 -7.36 -7.37 -23.19
N LEU A 24 -6.91 -6.16 -23.51
CA LEU A 24 -7.80 -5.08 -23.94
C LEU A 24 -8.59 -5.41 -25.21
N LYS A 25 -8.01 -6.23 -26.09
CA LYS A 25 -8.65 -6.64 -27.35
C LYS A 25 -9.62 -7.80 -27.16
N ASN A 26 -9.24 -8.81 -26.39
CA ASN A 26 -9.89 -10.11 -26.36
C ASN A 26 -10.67 -10.38 -25.06
N ASN A 27 -10.33 -9.71 -23.95
CA ASN A 27 -10.91 -9.95 -22.62
C ASN A 27 -11.43 -8.66 -21.98
N PHE A 28 -12.13 -7.84 -22.72
CA PHE A 28 -12.58 -6.49 -22.35
C PHE A 28 -13.81 -6.45 -21.42
N ALA A 29 -14.39 -7.60 -21.10
CA ALA A 29 -15.64 -7.66 -20.35
C ALA A 29 -15.49 -7.21 -18.89
N ASN A 30 -16.59 -6.71 -18.34
CA ASN A 30 -16.67 -6.39 -16.92
C ASN A 30 -16.63 -7.69 -16.09
N PRO A 31 -15.68 -7.86 -15.15
CA PRO A 31 -15.56 -9.07 -14.34
C PRO A 31 -16.79 -9.34 -13.43
N SER A 32 -17.63 -8.33 -13.18
CA SER A 32 -18.87 -8.50 -12.43
C SER A 32 -20.06 -9.02 -13.28
N SER A 33 -19.87 -9.22 -14.59
CA SER A 33 -20.94 -9.67 -15.48
C SER A 33 -21.13 -11.18 -15.44
N LEU A 34 -22.41 -11.63 -15.40
CA LEU A 34 -22.79 -13.05 -15.23
C LEU A 34 -22.79 -13.88 -16.52
N HIS A 35 -22.10 -13.44 -17.56
CA HIS A 35 -21.92 -14.18 -18.82
C HIS A 35 -20.48 -14.67 -18.98
N SER A 36 -20.26 -15.61 -19.91
CA SER A 36 -18.99 -16.33 -20.06
C SER A 36 -17.75 -15.43 -20.16
N ILE A 37 -17.79 -14.35 -20.97
CA ILE A 37 -16.65 -13.44 -21.11
C ILE A 37 -16.40 -12.59 -19.85
N GLY A 38 -17.44 -12.28 -19.05
CA GLY A 38 -17.27 -11.66 -17.73
C GLY A 38 -16.57 -12.59 -16.75
N PHE A 39 -16.96 -13.88 -16.74
CA PHE A 39 -16.34 -14.91 -15.92
C PHE A 39 -14.85 -15.12 -16.27
N GLU A 40 -14.47 -15.08 -17.54
CA GLU A 40 -13.04 -15.15 -17.92
C GLU A 40 -12.26 -13.94 -17.43
N ALA A 41 -12.84 -12.72 -17.47
CA ALA A 41 -12.21 -11.53 -16.92
C ALA A 41 -12.05 -11.60 -15.39
N GLU A 42 -13.05 -12.11 -14.68
CA GLU A 42 -12.99 -12.34 -13.22
C GLU A 42 -11.88 -13.33 -12.86
N LYS A 43 -11.77 -14.42 -13.62
CA LYS A 43 -10.74 -15.45 -13.41
C LYS A 43 -9.31 -14.88 -13.53
N GLU A 44 -9.05 -14.05 -14.54
CA GLU A 44 -7.75 -13.37 -14.69
C GLU A 44 -7.47 -12.44 -13.49
N LEU A 45 -8.47 -11.69 -13.02
CA LEU A 45 -8.37 -10.83 -11.84
C LEU A 45 -8.04 -11.62 -10.56
N ILE A 46 -8.68 -12.79 -10.39
CA ILE A 46 -8.39 -13.70 -9.26
C ILE A 46 -6.95 -14.20 -9.34
N GLU A 47 -6.47 -14.61 -10.52
CA GLU A 47 -5.09 -15.09 -10.69
C GLU A 47 -4.06 -13.97 -10.47
N ALA A 48 -4.31 -12.74 -10.93
CA ALA A 48 -3.47 -11.59 -10.65
C ALA A 48 -3.36 -11.34 -9.14
N ARG A 49 -4.48 -11.38 -8.41
CA ARG A 49 -4.55 -11.23 -6.96
C ARG A 49 -3.73 -12.28 -6.22
N LYS A 50 -3.79 -13.55 -6.65
CA LYS A 50 -2.97 -14.63 -6.09
C LYS A 50 -1.47 -14.39 -6.29
N LYS A 51 -1.06 -13.92 -7.48
CA LYS A 51 0.35 -13.61 -7.78
C LYS A 51 0.88 -12.51 -6.86
N VAL A 52 0.12 -11.42 -6.69
CA VAL A 52 0.49 -10.34 -5.77
C VAL A 52 0.57 -10.84 -4.33
N ALA A 53 -0.42 -11.60 -3.87
CA ALA A 53 -0.44 -12.17 -2.53
C ALA A 53 0.79 -13.06 -2.26
N ASN A 54 1.12 -13.92 -3.22
CA ASN A 54 2.32 -14.76 -3.14
C ASN A 54 3.59 -13.94 -3.06
N ALA A 55 3.71 -12.86 -3.85
CA ALA A 55 4.89 -11.98 -3.84
C ALA A 55 5.04 -11.23 -2.50
N LEU A 56 3.96 -10.97 -1.78
CA LEU A 56 3.94 -10.37 -0.46
C LEU A 56 3.94 -11.40 0.69
N ASN A 57 3.89 -12.70 0.39
CA ASN A 57 3.76 -13.79 1.37
C ASN A 57 2.53 -13.64 2.29
N VAL A 58 1.38 -13.32 1.69
CA VAL A 58 0.09 -13.10 2.35
C VAL A 58 -1.02 -13.88 1.64
N THR A 59 -2.27 -13.76 2.10
CA THR A 59 -3.41 -14.42 1.45
C THR A 59 -4.10 -13.52 0.43
N PRO A 60 -4.67 -14.07 -0.67
CA PRO A 60 -5.34 -13.27 -1.69
C PRO A 60 -6.50 -12.42 -1.16
N ASP A 61 -7.16 -12.88 -0.10
CA ASP A 61 -8.29 -12.16 0.50
C ASP A 61 -7.91 -10.84 1.18
N GLU A 62 -6.63 -10.64 1.44
CA GLU A 62 -6.06 -9.45 2.06
C GLU A 62 -5.59 -8.41 1.04
N ILE A 63 -5.69 -8.71 -0.25
CA ILE A 63 -5.26 -7.84 -1.35
C ILE A 63 -6.44 -7.06 -1.92
N TYR A 64 -6.24 -5.76 -2.14
CA TYR A 64 -7.18 -4.85 -2.79
C TYR A 64 -6.45 -4.09 -3.90
N PHE A 65 -7.01 -4.06 -5.09
CA PHE A 65 -6.47 -3.26 -6.19
C PHE A 65 -6.93 -1.80 -6.09
N THR A 66 -6.00 -0.90 -6.37
CA THR A 66 -6.19 0.55 -6.34
C THR A 66 -5.69 1.17 -7.64
N SER A 67 -5.88 2.46 -7.83
CA SER A 67 -5.36 3.17 -9.01
C SER A 67 -3.86 3.49 -8.95
N GLY A 68 -3.21 3.22 -7.83
CA GLY A 68 -1.77 3.49 -7.63
C GLY A 68 -1.39 3.64 -6.17
N GLY A 69 -0.11 3.92 -5.92
CA GLY A 69 0.43 4.07 -4.57
C GLY A 69 -0.24 5.18 -3.77
N THR A 70 -0.58 6.30 -4.39
CA THR A 70 -1.24 7.42 -3.71
C THR A 70 -2.59 7.02 -3.14
N GLU A 71 -3.44 6.33 -3.93
CA GLU A 71 -4.73 5.84 -3.43
C GLU A 71 -4.53 4.80 -2.32
N ALA A 72 -3.58 3.88 -2.50
CA ALA A 72 -3.27 2.86 -1.50
C ALA A 72 -2.81 3.49 -0.17
N ASN A 73 -1.88 4.44 -0.21
CA ASN A 73 -1.38 5.16 0.96
C ASN A 73 -2.48 5.96 1.67
N ASN A 74 -3.27 6.74 0.92
CA ASN A 74 -4.36 7.52 1.51
C ASN A 74 -5.41 6.60 2.14
N THR A 75 -5.78 5.50 1.47
CA THR A 75 -6.75 4.54 2.00
C THR A 75 -6.22 3.85 3.25
N ALA A 76 -4.93 3.47 3.28
CA ALA A 76 -4.32 2.91 4.47
C ALA A 76 -4.29 3.93 5.61
N VAL A 77 -3.66 5.09 5.40
CA VAL A 77 -3.41 6.07 6.47
C VAL A 77 -4.72 6.66 6.98
N LEU A 78 -5.51 7.29 6.11
CA LEU A 78 -6.75 7.97 6.52
C LEU A 78 -7.81 6.96 6.93
N GLY A 79 -7.96 5.87 6.18
CA GLY A 79 -8.97 4.85 6.45
C GLY A 79 -8.74 4.11 7.77
N ILE A 80 -7.50 3.72 8.07
CA ILE A 80 -7.15 3.06 9.33
C ILE A 80 -7.30 4.02 10.50
N ALA A 81 -6.71 5.23 10.45
CA ALA A 81 -6.80 6.20 11.53
C ALA A 81 -8.26 6.46 11.92
N GLU A 82 -9.13 6.72 10.96
CA GLU A 82 -10.56 6.94 11.19
C GLU A 82 -11.31 5.69 11.73
N ALA A 83 -10.89 4.48 11.34
CA ALA A 83 -11.49 3.25 11.84
C ALA A 83 -11.12 2.96 13.31
N TYR A 84 -9.94 3.42 13.73
CA TYR A 84 -9.40 3.18 15.08
C TYR A 84 -9.49 4.39 16.02
N LYS A 85 -10.02 5.52 15.58
CA LYS A 85 -10.13 6.79 16.35
C LYS A 85 -10.73 6.65 17.77
N LYS A 86 -11.59 5.63 17.98
CA LYS A 86 -12.17 5.35 19.30
C LYS A 86 -11.20 4.67 20.28
N ARG A 87 -10.07 4.17 19.80
CA ARG A 87 -9.06 3.45 20.60
C ARG A 87 -7.91 4.35 21.02
N GLY A 88 -7.68 5.42 20.27
CA GLY A 88 -6.62 6.40 20.48
C GLY A 88 -6.61 7.42 19.36
N ASN A 89 -5.82 8.47 19.48
CA ASN A 89 -5.73 9.52 18.48
C ASN A 89 -4.29 9.84 18.06
N LYS A 90 -3.29 9.12 18.59
CA LYS A 90 -1.88 9.32 18.22
C LYS A 90 -1.50 8.49 17.02
N VAL A 91 -0.85 9.13 16.04
CA VAL A 91 -0.35 8.51 14.81
C VAL A 91 1.09 8.94 14.55
N ILE A 92 1.94 8.03 14.10
CA ILE A 92 3.37 8.26 13.94
C ILE A 92 3.77 8.03 12.48
N THR A 93 4.61 8.92 11.96
CA THR A 93 5.19 8.84 10.62
C THR A 93 6.66 9.29 10.63
N SER A 94 7.30 9.37 9.47
CA SER A 94 8.66 9.91 9.34
C SER A 94 8.71 11.16 8.46
N ASN A 95 9.78 11.94 8.60
CA ASN A 95 10.02 13.14 7.79
C ASN A 95 10.55 12.84 6.37
N ILE A 96 10.73 11.57 6.04
CA ILE A 96 11.25 11.12 4.74
C ILE A 96 10.18 10.42 3.88
N GLU A 97 8.92 10.46 4.28
CA GLU A 97 7.83 9.82 3.57
C GLU A 97 7.54 10.50 2.20
N HIS A 98 7.01 9.70 1.28
CA HIS A 98 6.47 10.23 0.03
C HIS A 98 5.29 11.18 0.33
N PRO A 99 5.07 12.26 -0.47
CA PRO A 99 3.98 13.22 -0.25
C PRO A 99 2.59 12.59 -0.04
N SER A 100 2.29 11.46 -0.70
CA SER A 100 1.02 10.75 -0.51
C SER A 100 0.79 10.20 0.91
N VAL A 101 1.87 9.97 1.67
CA VAL A 101 1.81 9.64 3.10
C VAL A 101 1.89 10.91 3.94
N ALA A 102 2.91 11.76 3.71
CA ALA A 102 3.13 12.97 4.49
C ALA A 102 1.90 13.90 4.51
N ASP A 103 1.27 14.12 3.35
CA ASP A 103 0.07 14.99 3.27
C ASP A 103 -1.16 14.31 3.88
N SER A 104 -1.25 12.97 3.88
CA SER A 104 -2.29 12.25 4.62
C SER A 104 -2.15 12.46 6.14
N PHE A 105 -0.93 12.53 6.67
CA PHE A 105 -0.70 12.83 8.09
C PHE A 105 -1.03 14.29 8.42
N LYS A 106 -0.74 15.26 7.54
CA LYS A 106 -1.20 16.65 7.70
C LYS A 106 -2.72 16.74 7.75
N GLU A 107 -3.41 15.97 6.91
CA GLU A 107 -4.87 15.88 6.94
C GLU A 107 -5.38 15.26 8.25
N LEU A 108 -4.70 14.23 8.79
CA LEU A 108 -5.05 13.67 10.11
C LEU A 108 -4.86 14.70 11.22
N GLU A 109 -3.79 15.49 11.20
CA GLU A 109 -3.57 16.59 12.14
C GLU A 109 -4.72 17.61 12.08
N ALA A 110 -5.13 18.02 10.88
CA ALA A 110 -6.28 18.91 10.68
C ALA A 110 -7.61 18.31 11.20
N ARG A 111 -7.72 16.97 11.23
CA ARG A 111 -8.88 16.25 11.82
C ARG A 111 -8.77 16.03 13.33
N GLY A 112 -7.72 16.55 13.98
CA GLY A 112 -7.52 16.52 15.43
C GLY A 112 -6.83 15.26 15.95
N PHE A 113 -6.09 14.52 15.09
CA PHE A 113 -5.17 13.50 15.55
C PHE A 113 -3.87 14.13 16.06
N GLU A 114 -3.25 13.49 17.04
CA GLU A 114 -1.89 13.80 17.49
C GLU A 114 -0.90 13.15 16.52
N VAL A 115 -0.20 13.97 15.72
CA VAL A 115 0.77 13.50 14.74
C VAL A 115 2.19 13.65 15.28
N VAL A 116 2.91 12.54 15.35
CA VAL A 116 4.34 12.53 15.65
C VAL A 116 5.11 12.21 14.38
N THR A 117 6.08 13.07 14.04
CA THR A 117 6.96 12.88 12.88
C THR A 117 8.38 12.57 13.35
N LEU A 118 8.82 11.34 13.15
CA LEU A 118 10.17 10.89 13.47
C LEU A 118 11.18 11.52 12.50
N ASN A 119 12.33 11.92 13.03
CA ASN A 119 13.41 12.43 12.22
C ASN A 119 14.31 11.31 11.72
N ALA A 120 14.70 11.38 10.45
CA ALA A 120 15.73 10.55 9.89
C ALA A 120 17.12 11.21 10.05
N ASP A 121 18.15 10.38 10.13
CA ASP A 121 19.54 10.83 10.11
C ASP A 121 20.00 11.25 8.70
N GLU A 122 21.26 11.67 8.55
CA GLU A 122 21.87 12.09 7.27
C GLU A 122 21.90 10.96 6.22
N LYS A 123 21.78 9.71 6.63
CA LYS A 123 21.69 8.53 5.75
C LYS A 123 20.26 8.12 5.46
N GLY A 124 19.29 8.80 6.03
CA GLY A 124 17.86 8.53 5.86
C GLY A 124 17.32 7.39 6.74
N TYR A 125 18.02 6.98 7.80
CA TYR A 125 17.47 6.02 8.78
C TYR A 125 16.69 6.76 9.86
N ILE A 126 15.49 6.26 10.19
CA ILE A 126 14.73 6.79 11.33
C ILE A 126 15.42 6.44 12.65
N ASN A 127 15.23 7.30 13.66
CA ASN A 127 15.73 7.05 14.99
C ASN A 127 14.84 6.03 15.71
N LEU A 128 15.37 4.81 15.94
CA LEU A 128 14.62 3.72 16.59
C LEU A 128 14.36 3.97 18.09
N GLU A 129 15.25 4.70 18.79
CA GLU A 129 15.04 5.07 20.19
C GLU A 129 13.92 6.11 20.31
N GLU A 130 13.83 7.03 19.32
CA GLU A 130 12.72 7.97 19.24
C GLU A 130 11.39 7.23 18.97
N LEU A 131 11.36 6.29 18.01
CA LEU A 131 10.19 5.45 17.76
C LEU A 131 9.76 4.71 19.03
N GLU A 132 10.71 4.07 19.74
CA GLU A 132 10.43 3.32 20.96
C GLU A 132 9.84 4.20 22.09
N ARG A 133 10.29 5.44 22.19
CA ARG A 133 9.79 6.41 23.17
C ARG A 133 8.38 6.91 22.81
N GLU A 134 8.12 7.11 21.51
CA GLU A 134 6.89 7.73 21.03
C GLU A 134 5.71 6.75 20.93
N VAL A 135 5.97 5.44 20.74
CA VAL A 135 4.88 4.46 20.71
C VAL A 135 4.36 4.20 22.11
N ASP A 136 3.06 4.43 22.30
CA ASP A 136 2.34 4.24 23.57
C ASP A 136 0.96 3.57 23.32
N GLU A 137 0.17 3.43 24.39
CA GLU A 137 -1.17 2.83 24.35
C GLU A 137 -2.20 3.64 23.54
N ASN A 138 -1.96 4.95 23.35
CA ASN A 138 -2.80 5.85 22.55
C ASN A 138 -2.41 5.83 21.06
N THR A 139 -1.27 5.22 20.71
CA THR A 139 -0.78 5.11 19.34
C THR A 139 -1.58 4.07 18.57
N ILE A 140 -2.32 4.50 17.54
CA ILE A 140 -3.18 3.62 16.74
C ILE A 140 -2.60 3.25 15.39
N LEU A 141 -1.67 4.06 14.86
CA LEU A 141 -1.05 3.86 13.55
C LEU A 141 0.40 4.33 13.56
N VAL A 142 1.29 3.51 13.04
CA VAL A 142 2.64 3.89 12.63
C VAL A 142 2.75 3.64 11.13
N SER A 143 3.27 4.60 10.36
CA SER A 143 3.49 4.49 8.93
C SER A 143 4.91 4.92 8.60
N ILE A 144 5.75 3.97 8.21
CA ILE A 144 7.16 4.18 7.83
C ILE A 144 7.42 3.49 6.49
N MET A 145 7.95 4.23 5.51
CA MET A 145 8.28 3.67 4.21
C MET A 145 9.41 2.65 4.31
N TYR A 146 9.36 1.60 3.48
CA TYR A 146 10.37 0.55 3.50
C TYR A 146 11.67 1.00 2.82
N VAL A 147 11.57 1.54 1.62
CA VAL A 147 12.71 2.06 0.84
C VAL A 147 12.43 3.48 0.43
N ASN A 148 13.33 4.40 0.79
CA ASN A 148 13.17 5.81 0.44
C ASN A 148 13.38 6.03 -1.07
N ASN A 149 12.51 6.81 -1.68
CA ASN A 149 12.50 7.06 -3.13
C ASN A 149 13.59 8.04 -3.59
N GLU A 150 14.15 8.85 -2.70
CA GLU A 150 15.17 9.87 -3.03
C GLU A 150 16.58 9.33 -2.80
N VAL A 151 16.86 8.82 -1.60
CA VAL A 151 18.20 8.41 -1.19
C VAL A 151 18.42 6.89 -1.24
N GLY A 152 17.35 6.10 -1.42
CA GLY A 152 17.43 4.65 -1.55
C GLY A 152 17.68 3.89 -0.24
N THR A 153 17.59 4.56 0.91
CA THR A 153 17.78 3.93 2.22
C THR A 153 16.71 2.89 2.47
N VAL A 154 17.15 1.70 2.87
CA VAL A 154 16.27 0.58 3.27
C VAL A 154 16.12 0.60 4.78
N GLN A 155 14.93 0.86 5.29
CA GLN A 155 14.66 0.91 6.71
C GLN A 155 14.76 -0.50 7.34
N PRO A 156 15.21 -0.62 8.61
CA PRO A 156 15.27 -1.89 9.34
C PRO A 156 13.86 -2.31 9.80
N ILE A 157 13.01 -2.64 8.83
CA ILE A 157 11.55 -2.69 8.96
C ILE A 157 11.08 -3.77 9.94
N GLU A 158 11.78 -4.90 10.02
CA GLU A 158 11.47 -5.97 10.98
C GLU A 158 11.67 -5.49 12.41
N LYS A 159 12.77 -4.78 12.66
CA LYS A 159 13.07 -4.21 13.97
C LYS A 159 12.08 -3.11 14.35
N ILE A 160 11.64 -2.31 13.38
CA ILE A 160 10.58 -1.32 13.57
C ILE A 160 9.28 -2.03 13.99
N ALA A 161 8.90 -3.11 13.28
CA ALA A 161 7.71 -3.90 13.62
C ALA A 161 7.79 -4.49 15.04
N GLU A 162 8.96 -5.03 15.43
CA GLU A 162 9.20 -5.55 16.77
C GLU A 162 9.03 -4.47 17.85
N ILE A 163 9.63 -3.30 17.66
CA ILE A 163 9.49 -2.17 18.59
C ILE A 163 8.02 -1.79 18.75
N ILE A 164 7.30 -1.57 17.64
CA ILE A 164 5.89 -1.20 17.66
C ILE A 164 5.07 -2.22 18.44
N LYS A 165 5.22 -3.50 18.12
CA LYS A 165 4.39 -4.57 18.72
C LYS A 165 4.77 -4.87 20.17
N SER A 166 6.02 -4.63 20.57
CA SER A 166 6.43 -4.75 21.97
C SER A 166 5.82 -3.67 22.86
N LYS A 167 5.65 -2.45 22.34
CA LYS A 167 5.06 -1.31 23.05
C LYS A 167 3.54 -1.32 23.00
N ASN A 168 2.96 -1.56 21.83
CA ASN A 168 1.52 -1.63 21.63
C ASN A 168 1.19 -2.68 20.57
N LYS A 169 0.80 -3.89 21.03
CA LYS A 169 0.43 -5.01 20.14
C LYS A 169 -0.74 -4.69 19.19
N ASP A 170 -1.58 -3.74 19.58
CA ASP A 170 -2.79 -3.34 18.89
C ASP A 170 -2.57 -2.16 17.93
N CYS A 171 -1.41 -1.51 17.98
CA CYS A 171 -1.02 -0.48 17.04
C CYS A 171 -0.90 -1.06 15.63
N ILE A 172 -1.49 -0.41 14.65
CA ILE A 172 -1.43 -0.82 13.24
C ILE A 172 -0.12 -0.32 12.62
N PHE A 173 0.60 -1.22 11.96
CA PHE A 173 1.82 -0.88 11.24
C PHE A 173 1.57 -0.93 9.74
N HIS A 174 1.60 0.25 9.10
CA HIS A 174 1.58 0.44 7.66
C HIS A 174 2.98 0.74 7.13
N THR A 175 3.29 0.24 5.94
CA THR A 175 4.51 0.59 5.21
C THR A 175 4.22 0.90 3.74
N ASP A 176 4.81 2.00 3.24
CA ASP A 176 4.88 2.27 1.81
C ASP A 176 6.00 1.41 1.21
N CYS A 177 5.61 0.38 0.44
CA CYS A 177 6.51 -0.53 -0.27
C CYS A 177 6.63 -0.19 -1.77
N VAL A 178 6.22 0.98 -2.21
CA VAL A 178 6.25 1.38 -3.63
C VAL A 178 7.64 1.24 -4.23
N GLN A 179 8.68 1.55 -3.51
CA GLN A 179 10.07 1.37 -3.97
C GLN A 179 10.67 0.00 -3.62
N ALA A 180 10.07 -0.73 -2.69
CA ALA A 180 10.57 -2.04 -2.25
C ALA A 180 10.01 -3.20 -3.07
N PHE A 181 8.73 -3.17 -3.43
CA PHE A 181 8.04 -4.27 -4.09
C PHE A 181 8.70 -4.65 -5.42
N GLY A 182 8.96 -5.94 -5.60
CA GLY A 182 9.66 -6.47 -6.78
C GLY A 182 11.18 -6.23 -6.80
N LYS A 183 11.76 -5.53 -5.80
CA LYS A 183 13.19 -5.22 -5.71
C LYS A 183 13.84 -5.75 -4.42
N HIS A 184 13.08 -5.79 -3.33
CA HIS A 184 13.48 -6.35 -2.05
C HIS A 184 12.50 -7.43 -1.61
N PRO A 185 12.95 -8.45 -0.87
CA PRO A 185 12.07 -9.42 -0.25
C PRO A 185 11.11 -8.71 0.73
N ILE A 186 9.82 -9.00 0.62
CA ILE A 186 8.81 -8.48 1.54
C ILE A 186 8.12 -9.67 2.19
N ASN A 187 8.13 -9.72 3.51
CA ASN A 187 7.30 -10.64 4.27
C ASN A 187 6.12 -9.86 4.87
N GLY A 188 4.98 -9.90 4.20
CA GLY A 188 3.78 -9.17 4.57
C GLY A 188 3.28 -9.46 6.00
N LYS A 189 3.70 -10.59 6.58
CA LYS A 189 3.33 -10.98 7.95
C LYS A 189 3.88 -10.04 9.03
N HIS A 190 4.87 -9.23 8.73
CA HIS A 190 5.40 -8.21 9.67
C HIS A 190 4.54 -6.95 9.71
N PHE A 191 3.63 -6.76 8.75
CA PHE A 191 2.86 -5.54 8.59
C PHE A 191 1.36 -5.80 8.73
N ASP A 192 0.63 -4.77 9.07
CA ASP A 192 -0.83 -4.76 9.10
C ASP A 192 -1.42 -4.19 7.79
N ALA A 193 -0.66 -3.30 7.12
CA ALA A 193 -1.00 -2.75 5.82
C ALA A 193 0.25 -2.46 4.98
N ILE A 194 0.16 -2.66 3.65
CA ILE A 194 1.23 -2.37 2.69
C ILE A 194 0.64 -1.68 1.46
N SER A 195 1.31 -0.62 1.00
CA SER A 195 0.97 0.06 -0.25
C SER A 195 1.99 -0.21 -1.34
N VAL A 196 1.52 -0.45 -2.58
CA VAL A 196 2.34 -0.75 -3.75
C VAL A 196 1.84 0.03 -4.96
N SER A 197 2.73 0.33 -5.92
CA SER A 197 2.39 0.96 -7.20
C SER A 197 2.99 0.22 -8.39
N GLY A 198 2.17 -0.15 -9.37
CA GLY A 198 2.59 -0.96 -10.51
C GLY A 198 3.61 -0.27 -11.42
N HIS A 199 3.50 1.05 -11.63
CA HIS A 199 4.42 1.76 -12.52
C HIS A 199 5.87 1.85 -12.02
N LYS A 200 6.17 1.40 -10.82
CA LYS A 200 7.53 1.28 -10.27
C LYS A 200 8.17 -0.09 -10.52
N ILE A 201 7.39 -1.03 -11.08
CA ILE A 201 7.79 -2.42 -11.36
C ILE A 201 7.44 -2.85 -12.78
N HIS A 202 7.57 -1.95 -13.74
CA HIS A 202 7.36 -2.20 -15.16
C HIS A 202 5.92 -2.52 -15.59
N CYS A 203 4.92 -2.19 -14.76
CA CYS A 203 3.50 -2.24 -15.11
C CYS A 203 3.01 -0.89 -15.66
N PRO A 204 1.80 -0.85 -16.27
CA PRO A 204 1.14 0.39 -16.63
C PRO A 204 0.94 1.33 -15.44
N LYS A 205 0.78 2.64 -15.71
CA LYS A 205 0.22 3.58 -14.73
C LYS A 205 -1.26 3.27 -14.52
N GLY A 206 -1.81 3.68 -13.38
CA GLY A 206 -3.24 3.50 -13.09
C GLY A 206 -3.57 2.17 -12.39
N VAL A 207 -2.56 1.49 -11.82
CA VAL A 207 -2.73 0.30 -10.97
C VAL A 207 -1.81 0.36 -9.76
N GLY A 208 -2.36 0.00 -8.62
CA GLY A 208 -1.65 -0.17 -7.35
C GLY A 208 -2.31 -1.26 -6.52
N VAL A 209 -1.74 -1.52 -5.37
CA VAL A 209 -2.21 -2.54 -4.43
C VAL A 209 -2.19 -2.00 -3.02
N LEU A 210 -3.25 -2.28 -2.29
CA LEU A 210 -3.30 -2.19 -0.84
C LEU A 210 -3.45 -3.59 -0.26
N TYR A 211 -2.49 -4.02 0.54
CA TYR A 211 -2.65 -5.15 1.46
C TYR A 211 -3.21 -4.65 2.77
N LEU A 212 -4.24 -5.30 3.26
CA LEU A 212 -4.76 -5.14 4.62
C LEU A 212 -4.84 -6.52 5.27
N ARG A 213 -4.11 -6.70 6.37
CA ARG A 213 -4.15 -7.96 7.13
C ARG A 213 -5.58 -8.27 7.57
N LYS A 214 -5.96 -9.53 7.50
CA LYS A 214 -7.27 -9.99 7.98
C LYS A 214 -7.52 -9.52 9.42
N GLY A 215 -8.66 -8.84 9.62
CA GLY A 215 -9.04 -8.24 10.89
C GLY A 215 -8.65 -6.76 11.06
N VAL A 216 -7.74 -6.24 10.27
CA VAL A 216 -7.49 -4.79 10.21
C VAL A 216 -8.67 -4.12 9.52
N ARG A 217 -9.14 -3.03 10.11
CA ARG A 217 -10.25 -2.22 9.57
C ARG A 217 -9.72 -0.92 9.00
N ALA A 218 -10.24 -0.54 7.86
CA ALA A 218 -10.06 0.78 7.30
C ALA A 218 -11.42 1.29 6.81
N LYS A 219 -11.69 2.57 6.97
CA LYS A 219 -12.89 3.19 6.37
C LYS A 219 -12.67 3.39 4.88
N ASN A 220 -13.72 3.15 4.12
CA ASN A 220 -13.71 3.42 2.69
C ASN A 220 -13.56 4.93 2.44
N LEU A 221 -12.73 5.29 1.48
CA LEU A 221 -12.60 6.66 0.98
C LEU A 221 -13.49 6.90 -0.26
N HIS A 222 -13.93 5.81 -0.92
CA HIS A 222 -14.80 5.83 -2.10
C HIS A 222 -16.09 5.08 -1.80
N PHE A 223 -17.17 5.52 -2.41
CA PHE A 223 -18.51 4.94 -2.21
C PHE A 223 -19.08 4.53 -3.56
N GLY A 224 -19.70 3.33 -3.66
CA GLY A 224 -20.25 2.82 -4.92
C GLY A 224 -20.65 1.35 -4.85
N GLY A 225 -20.35 0.61 -5.91
CA GLY A 225 -20.71 -0.80 -6.07
C GLY A 225 -19.90 -1.79 -5.22
N GLY A 226 -20.07 -3.09 -5.51
CA GLY A 226 -19.48 -4.19 -4.74
C GLY A 226 -18.04 -4.58 -5.12
N GLN A 227 -17.41 -3.85 -6.05
CA GLN A 227 -16.04 -4.15 -6.49
C GLN A 227 -15.06 -4.14 -5.30
N GLU A 228 -13.98 -4.93 -5.41
CA GLU A 228 -13.03 -5.09 -4.32
C GLU A 228 -13.72 -5.35 -2.97
N LYS A 229 -14.72 -6.22 -2.96
CA LYS A 229 -15.52 -6.60 -1.77
C LYS A 229 -16.29 -5.42 -1.15
N GLY A 230 -16.62 -4.40 -1.95
CA GLY A 230 -17.27 -3.16 -1.51
C GLY A 230 -16.34 -2.21 -0.78
N PHE A 231 -15.07 -2.56 -0.65
CA PHE A 231 -14.07 -1.71 0.00
C PHE A 231 -13.52 -0.63 -0.95
N ARG A 232 -13.26 -0.99 -2.20
CA ARG A 232 -12.81 -0.05 -3.23
C ARG A 232 -13.72 -0.17 -4.46
N PRO A 233 -14.88 0.51 -4.48
CA PRO A 233 -15.83 0.46 -5.58
C PRO A 233 -15.29 1.12 -6.85
N GLY A 234 -15.94 0.85 -7.97
CA GLY A 234 -15.56 1.25 -9.31
C GLY A 234 -15.00 0.08 -10.10
N THR A 235 -15.42 -0.04 -11.37
CA THR A 235 -15.00 -1.13 -12.26
C THR A 235 -13.48 -1.26 -12.27
N GLU A 236 -13.00 -2.46 -12.06
CA GLU A 236 -11.58 -2.77 -11.97
C GLU A 236 -10.88 -2.50 -13.30
N ASN A 237 -9.67 -1.95 -13.25
CA ASN A 237 -8.80 -1.77 -14.41
C ASN A 237 -8.13 -3.11 -14.77
N THR A 238 -8.97 -4.08 -15.20
CA THR A 238 -8.58 -5.48 -15.38
C THR A 238 -7.39 -5.67 -16.31
N GLY A 239 -7.30 -4.84 -17.37
CA GLY A 239 -6.16 -4.90 -18.30
C GLY A 239 -4.83 -4.50 -17.68
N SER A 240 -4.82 -3.61 -16.68
CA SER A 240 -3.60 -3.14 -16.03
C SER A 240 -3.24 -3.96 -14.76
N ILE A 241 -4.20 -4.68 -14.20
CA ILE A 241 -4.03 -5.60 -13.07
C ILE A 241 -3.39 -6.89 -13.52
#